data_0615fdb476f52e9a3ca990bc320c8f88
#
_entry.id   0615fdb476f52e9a3ca990bc320c8f88
#
_cell.length_a   1.000
_cell.length_b   1.000
_cell.length_c   1.000
_cell.angle_alpha   90.00
_cell.angle_beta   90.00
_cell.angle_gamma   90.00
#
_symmetry.space_group_name_H-M   'P 1'
#
loop_
_entity.id
_entity.type
_entity.pdbx_description
1 polymer ?
#
loop_
_entity_poly.entity_id
_entity_poly.type
_entity_poly.pdbx_seq_one_letter_code
_entity_poly.pdbx_strand_id
1 'polypeptide(L)' 'MVWHIKKTSILGQGKNVYYKGDKRWTDNYDDRATYSSEKNAKAENYIWEKVDTASWDVTAVNEG' A
#
# COMPACT_ATOMS: atom_id res chain seq x y z
N MET A 1 -15.89 2.29 6.82
CA MET A 1 -15.10 2.21 5.60
C MET A 1 -13.74 1.63 5.89
N VAL A 2 -13.22 0.82 5.01
CA VAL A 2 -11.92 0.19 5.17
C VAL A 2 -11.01 0.65 4.04
N TRP A 3 -9.79 1.00 4.40
CA TRP A 3 -8.76 1.41 3.46
C TRP A 3 -7.55 0.50 3.59
N HIS A 4 -6.83 0.31 2.50
CA HIS A 4 -5.53 -0.37 2.53
C HIS A 4 -4.55 0.36 1.62
N ILE A 5 -3.27 0.00 1.70
CA ILE A 5 -2.23 0.60 0.89
C ILE A 5 -1.72 -0.46 -0.07
N LYS A 6 -1.72 -0.12 -1.35
CA LYS A 6 -1.30 -1.01 -2.42
C LYS A 6 -0.18 -0.35 -3.22
N LYS A 7 0.80 -1.11 -3.63
CA LYS A 7 1.75 -0.65 -4.64
C LYS A 7 1.76 -1.63 -5.81
N THR A 8 1.89 -1.07 -7.01
CA THR A 8 1.92 -1.83 -8.26
C THR A 8 3.25 -1.56 -8.94
N SER A 9 3.91 -2.60 -9.42
CA SER A 9 5.18 -2.43 -10.12
C SER A 9 4.94 -1.76 -11.47
N ILE A 10 5.66 -0.66 -11.72
CA ILE A 10 5.62 0.05 -12.99
C ILE A 10 6.48 -0.66 -14.03
N LEU A 11 7.60 -1.23 -13.58
CA LEU A 11 8.58 -1.87 -14.48
C LEU A 11 8.32 -3.36 -14.68
N GLY A 12 7.42 -3.94 -13.90
CA GLY A 12 7.10 -5.35 -13.97
C GLY A 12 5.81 -5.60 -14.76
N GLN A 13 5.13 -6.68 -14.43
CA GLN A 13 3.93 -7.12 -15.11
C GLN A 13 2.66 -6.77 -14.35
N GLY A 14 2.66 -5.62 -13.68
CA GLY A 14 1.48 -5.16 -12.95
C GLY A 14 1.22 -5.93 -11.66
N LYS A 15 2.24 -6.52 -11.08
CA LYS A 15 2.10 -7.25 -9.83
C LYS A 15 1.77 -6.28 -8.70
N ASN A 16 0.72 -6.59 -7.94
CA ASN A 16 0.30 -5.79 -6.80
C ASN A 16 0.81 -6.41 -5.51
N VAL A 17 1.29 -5.55 -4.59
CA VAL A 17 1.58 -5.97 -3.22
C VAL A 17 0.90 -4.99 -2.28
N TYR A 18 0.59 -5.45 -1.09
CA TYR A 18 -0.16 -4.70 -0.10
C TYR A 18 0.70 -4.46 1.14
N TYR A 19 0.54 -3.27 1.73
CA TYR A 19 1.27 -2.98 2.95
C TYR A 19 0.71 -3.83 4.10
N LYS A 20 1.62 -4.50 4.80
CA LYS A 20 1.27 -5.41 5.89
C LYS A 20 1.43 -4.76 7.26
N GLY A 21 2.13 -3.63 7.33
CA GLY A 21 2.55 -3.02 8.59
C GLY A 21 4.00 -3.35 8.89
N ASP A 22 4.56 -2.65 9.86
CA ASP A 22 5.94 -2.88 10.32
C ASP A 22 6.98 -2.83 9.20
N LYS A 23 6.79 -1.94 8.23
CA LYS A 23 7.68 -1.77 7.07
C LYS A 23 7.75 -3.01 6.18
N ARG A 24 6.67 -3.79 6.14
CA ARG A 24 6.61 -5.02 5.37
C ARG A 24 5.51 -4.95 4.31
N TRP A 25 5.70 -5.71 3.25
CA TRP A 25 4.74 -5.83 2.17
C TRP A 25 4.39 -7.30 1.96
N THR A 26 3.18 -7.57 1.48
CA THR A 26 2.72 -8.92 1.20
C THR A 26 1.98 -8.96 -0.13
N ASP A 27 2.10 -10.08 -0.84
CA ASP A 27 1.29 -10.32 -2.03
C ASP A 27 -0.05 -10.99 -1.70
N ASN A 28 -0.24 -11.36 -0.43
CA ASN A 28 -1.48 -11.96 0.04
C ASN A 28 -2.44 -10.89 0.52
N TYR A 29 -3.54 -10.71 -0.21
CA TYR A 29 -4.56 -9.71 0.10
C TYR A 29 -5.08 -9.85 1.54
N ASP A 30 -5.23 -11.08 2.04
CA ASP A 30 -5.77 -11.33 3.37
C ASP A 30 -4.84 -10.88 4.50
N ASP A 31 -3.55 -10.72 4.20
CA ASP A 31 -2.56 -10.28 5.20
C ASP A 31 -2.34 -8.78 5.20
N ARG A 32 -3.06 -8.03 4.39
CA ARG A 32 -2.88 -6.59 4.30
C ARG A 32 -3.27 -5.89 5.60
N ALA A 33 -2.57 -4.81 5.92
CA ALA A 33 -2.99 -3.91 6.98
C ALA A 33 -4.19 -3.08 6.52
N THR A 34 -5.14 -2.84 7.42
CA THR A 34 -6.32 -2.04 7.10
C THR A 34 -6.37 -0.79 7.97
N TYR A 35 -7.03 0.24 7.45
CA TYR A 35 -7.14 1.55 8.09
C TYR A 35 -8.59 1.99 8.05
N SER A 36 -8.99 2.78 9.04
CA SER A 36 -10.37 3.27 9.14
C SER A 36 -10.64 4.46 8.23
N SER A 37 -9.62 5.12 7.73
CA SER A 37 -9.78 6.30 6.87
C SER A 37 -8.56 6.49 5.99
N GLU A 38 -8.73 7.28 4.92
CA GLU A 38 -7.63 7.68 4.05
C GLU A 38 -6.55 8.42 4.84
N LYS A 39 -6.97 9.27 5.77
CA LYS A 39 -6.03 10.02 6.61
C LYS A 39 -5.12 9.09 7.39
N ASN A 40 -5.70 8.04 7.98
CA ASN A 40 -4.91 7.07 8.73
C ASN A 40 -3.97 6.29 7.83
N ALA A 41 -4.41 5.92 6.63
CA ALA A 41 -3.55 5.23 5.67
C ALA A 41 -2.38 6.14 5.26
N LYS A 42 -2.64 7.41 5.01
CA LYS A 42 -1.61 8.36 4.59
C LYS A 42 -0.70 8.81 5.72
N ALA A 43 -1.05 8.52 6.97
CA ALA A 43 -0.18 8.82 8.11
C ALA A 43 1.06 7.91 8.18
N GLU A 44 1.11 6.84 7.38
CA GLU A 44 2.26 5.95 7.32
C GLU A 44 3.37 6.59 6.48
N ASN A 45 4.09 7.55 7.07
CA ASN A 45 5.11 8.33 6.36
C ASN A 45 6.17 7.49 5.69
N TYR A 46 6.52 6.34 6.28
CA TYR A 46 7.49 5.43 5.69
C TYR A 46 7.14 5.08 4.24
N ILE A 47 5.86 4.79 4.00
CA ILE A 47 5.41 4.36 2.68
C ILE A 47 5.57 5.48 1.65
N TRP A 48 5.12 6.69 2.01
CA TRP A 48 5.06 7.80 1.07
C TRP A 48 6.41 8.46 0.83
N GLU A 49 7.34 8.31 1.76
CA GLU A 49 8.66 8.92 1.68
C GLU A 49 9.76 7.96 1.22
N LYS A 50 9.63 6.67 1.53
CA LYS A 50 10.71 5.70 1.33
C LYS A 50 10.50 4.77 0.15
N VAL A 51 9.28 4.60 -0.32
CA VAL A 51 9.03 3.75 -1.49
C VAL A 51 9.54 4.44 -2.75
N ASP A 52 10.23 3.68 -3.60
CA ASP A 52 10.75 4.19 -4.86
C ASP A 52 9.61 4.39 -5.86
N THR A 53 9.17 5.63 -6.01
CA THR A 53 8.06 5.96 -6.90
C THR A 53 8.42 5.86 -8.38
N ALA A 54 9.69 5.72 -8.71
CA ALA A 54 10.10 5.46 -10.09
C ALA A 54 9.83 4.01 -10.50
N SER A 55 9.77 3.10 -9.53
CA SER A 55 9.53 1.68 -9.76
C SER A 55 8.15 1.21 -9.33
N TRP A 56 7.49 1.94 -8.45
CA TRP A 56 6.22 1.53 -7.85
C TRP A 56 5.21 2.66 -7.84
N ASP A 57 3.98 2.31 -8.15
CA ASP A 57 2.83 3.21 -8.02
C ASP A 57 2.10 2.85 -6.72
N VAL A 58 2.15 3.75 -5.74
CA VAL A 58 1.61 3.52 -4.41
C VAL A 58 0.30 4.28 -4.24
N THR A 59 -0.73 3.59 -3.80
CA THR A 59 -2.07 4.17 -3.68
C THR A 59 -2.75 3.69 -2.40
N ALA A 60 -3.47 4.59 -1.75
CA ALA A 60 -4.42 4.22 -0.70
C ALA A 60 -5.74 3.87 -1.37
N VAL A 61 -6.28 2.68 -1.08
CA VAL A 61 -7.46 2.15 -1.74
C VAL A 61 -8.62 2.09 -0.76
N ASN A 62 -9.75 2.64 -1.17
CA ASN A 62 -10.98 2.59 -0.42
C ASN A 62 -11.72 1.29 -0.77
N GLU A 63 -11.96 0.46 0.21
CA GLU A 63 -12.63 -0.82 -0.02
C GLU A 63 -14.16 -0.75 0.15
N GLY A 64 -14.66 0.43 0.44
CA GLY A 64 -16.11 0.63 0.59
C GLY A 64 -16.58 0.95 1.98
#